data_73be7dd1f17f7150c72ba5cd5b29841e
#
_entry.id   73be7dd1f17f7150c72ba5cd5b29841e
#
_cell.length_a   1.000
_cell.length_b   1.000
_cell.length_c   1.000
_cell.angle_alpha   90.00
_cell.angle_beta   90.00
_cell.angle_gamma   90.00
#
_symmetry.space_group_name_H-M   'P 1'
#
loop_
_entity.id
_entity.type
_entity.pdbx_description
1 polymer ?
#
loop_
_entity_poly.entity_id
_entity_poly.type
_entity_poly.pdbx_seq_one_letter_code
_entity_poly.pdbx_strand_id
1 'polypeptide(L)'
;MKSLSLLLLAAVIPAQILKANSWPAWRGDVGGSGVTTAAELPLEWGKEKNVLWRVALPEAGNSTPIVHGDRVFVTQPVSPEKWRGLMCFDLKDGKLLWKNGLVYDKPETTHNTNPYCSPSPATDGKIVVAAYGSAGVAAYDFDGKQLWHRDLGPVAHEWGTSSSPVLHGDLAIVYHGPGDGAALYALNKNTGEITWKWEEPKWVTGPRTDGFAGKDDGIIGSFSTPILVKNGDREELVMSFPMEMKAFDPKSGEILWTCAGLNPLVYASPVAAGEMVLAMGGYYGNSIAVKTGGSGDVTSTHRLWHEVRHDGGIGTGVVHGDYYYYGGSVVSCMEIKTGKEVWKARLPDAGGSWGSYLLAGDRIYALSQKGSTAVFRANPEKLEVIAQSDLGEHTNSSPVPAGKSLILRTHEALWRVGSE
;
A
#
# COMPACT_ATOMS: atom_id res chain seq x y z
N MET A 1 -38.91 12.61 37.54
CA MET A 1 -38.18 11.67 36.67
C MET A 1 -37.18 12.46 35.86
N LYS A 2 -35.90 12.43 36.27
CA LYS A 2 -34.80 13.14 35.56
C LYS A 2 -34.17 12.16 34.58
N SER A 3 -34.30 12.46 33.31
CA SER A 3 -33.65 11.71 32.23
C SER A 3 -32.15 11.95 32.29
N LEU A 4 -31.38 10.89 32.50
CA LEU A 4 -29.91 10.88 32.43
C LEU A 4 -29.53 10.58 30.99
N SER A 5 -29.14 11.60 30.25
CA SER A 5 -28.56 11.42 28.92
C SER A 5 -27.13 10.94 29.10
N LEU A 6 -26.86 9.67 28.76
CA LEU A 6 -25.51 9.12 28.63
C LEU A 6 -24.89 9.69 27.35
N LEU A 7 -23.94 10.62 27.49
CA LEU A 7 -23.02 10.96 26.41
C LEU A 7 -22.01 9.81 26.25
N LEU A 8 -22.14 9.03 25.20
CA LEU A 8 -21.07 8.15 24.73
C LEU A 8 -19.94 9.04 24.17
N LEU A 9 -18.87 9.20 24.95
CA LEU A 9 -17.60 9.68 24.41
C LEU A 9 -17.05 8.57 23.50
N ALA A 10 -17.09 8.79 22.20
CA ALA A 10 -16.32 8.01 21.26
C ALA A 10 -14.83 8.24 21.55
N ALA A 11 -14.14 7.21 22.02
CA ALA A 11 -12.70 7.24 22.19
C ALA A 11 -12.05 7.29 20.81
N VAL A 12 -11.69 8.46 20.35
CA VAL A 12 -10.79 8.67 19.21
C VAL A 12 -9.44 8.10 19.65
N ILE A 13 -9.06 6.96 19.09
CA ILE A 13 -7.72 6.38 19.26
C ILE A 13 -6.76 7.40 18.64
N PRO A 14 -5.77 7.93 19.39
CA PRO A 14 -4.77 8.80 18.79
C PRO A 14 -4.01 7.98 17.74
N ALA A 15 -4.07 8.40 16.48
CA ALA A 15 -3.09 7.98 15.49
C ALA A 15 -1.72 8.11 16.15
N GLN A 16 -0.93 7.05 16.18
CA GLN A 16 0.42 7.13 16.72
C GLN A 16 1.11 8.27 15.98
N ILE A 17 1.45 9.35 16.68
CA ILE A 17 2.13 10.50 16.11
C ILE A 17 3.45 9.96 15.58
N LEU A 18 3.53 9.73 14.27
CA LEU A 18 4.77 9.36 13.61
C LEU A 18 5.76 10.50 13.90
N LYS A 19 6.91 10.14 14.48
CA LYS A 19 7.98 11.11 14.70
C LYS A 19 8.33 11.79 13.38
N ALA A 20 8.71 13.06 13.43
CA ALA A 20 9.26 13.73 12.25
C ALA A 20 10.28 12.81 11.58
N ASN A 21 10.21 12.64 10.26
CA ASN A 21 11.01 11.68 9.48
C ASN A 21 10.71 10.19 9.79
N SER A 22 9.46 9.81 9.98
CA SER A 22 9.07 8.41 10.09
C SER A 22 7.92 8.08 9.13
N TRP A 23 8.21 7.22 8.16
CA TRP A 23 7.26 6.59 7.24
C TRP A 23 7.66 5.12 7.11
N PRO A 24 7.37 4.31 8.15
CA PRO A 24 8.05 3.04 8.40
C PRO A 24 7.60 1.87 7.54
N ALA A 25 6.51 2.02 6.78
CA ALA A 25 5.96 0.96 5.93
C ALA A 25 5.30 1.57 4.69
N TRP A 26 4.87 0.71 3.76
CA TRP A 26 4.04 1.13 2.66
C TRP A 26 2.79 1.85 3.18
N ARG A 27 2.57 3.08 2.72
CA ARG A 27 1.52 3.99 3.19
C ARG A 27 1.62 4.43 4.67
N GLY A 28 2.81 4.36 5.25
CA GLY A 28 3.11 4.94 6.57
C GLY A 28 3.00 3.97 7.72
N ASP A 29 1.85 3.87 8.36
CA ASP A 29 1.61 3.00 9.50
C ASP A 29 1.09 1.61 9.11
N VAL A 30 0.91 0.74 10.09
CA VAL A 30 0.37 -0.61 9.90
C VAL A 30 -1.11 -0.62 9.46
N GLY A 31 -1.81 0.49 9.62
CA GLY A 31 -3.17 0.70 9.12
C GLY A 31 -3.20 1.09 7.64
N GLY A 32 -2.04 1.36 7.03
CA GLY A 32 -1.94 1.70 5.61
C GLY A 32 -2.75 2.93 5.21
N SER A 33 -2.86 3.92 6.10
CA SER A 33 -3.76 5.06 5.92
C SER A 33 -3.37 5.99 4.77
N GLY A 34 -2.07 6.11 4.48
CA GLY A 34 -1.55 7.10 3.53
C GLY A 34 -1.63 8.54 4.05
N VAL A 35 -1.80 8.72 5.37
CA VAL A 35 -1.98 10.03 6.00
C VAL A 35 -0.74 10.41 6.80
N THR A 36 -0.29 11.65 6.65
CA THR A 36 0.81 12.22 7.45
C THR A 36 0.35 13.44 8.25
N THR A 37 0.96 13.63 9.40
CA THR A 37 0.81 14.85 10.20
C THR A 37 1.77 15.97 9.76
N ALA A 38 2.66 15.73 8.80
CA ALA A 38 3.56 16.73 8.25
C ALA A 38 2.75 17.84 7.54
N ALA A 39 2.72 19.03 8.11
CA ALA A 39 1.89 20.13 7.62
C ALA A 39 2.54 20.95 6.49
N GLU A 40 3.88 20.92 6.38
CA GLU A 40 4.66 21.83 5.51
C GLU A 40 5.32 21.09 4.33
N LEU A 41 4.61 20.11 3.72
CA LEU A 41 5.13 19.43 2.54
C LEU A 41 5.16 20.37 1.33
N PRO A 42 6.15 20.22 0.40
CA PRO A 42 6.30 21.07 -0.75
C PRO A 42 5.09 20.99 -1.68
N LEU A 43 4.75 22.09 -2.31
CA LEU A 43 3.72 22.16 -3.34
C LEU A 43 4.32 22.15 -4.76
N GLU A 44 5.55 22.66 -4.91
CA GLU A 44 6.18 22.83 -6.20
C GLU A 44 7.62 22.30 -6.21
N TRP A 45 7.94 21.52 -7.23
CA TRP A 45 9.29 21.05 -7.57
C TRP A 45 9.39 20.73 -9.06
N GLY A 46 10.59 20.44 -9.51
CA GLY A 46 10.88 20.04 -10.89
C GLY A 46 12.28 19.46 -10.96
N LYS A 47 12.79 19.17 -12.17
CA LYS A 47 14.12 18.56 -12.33
C LYS A 47 15.25 19.36 -11.70
N GLU A 48 15.12 20.68 -11.63
CA GLU A 48 16.12 21.61 -11.07
C GLU A 48 15.54 22.52 -9.98
N LYS A 49 14.23 22.51 -9.76
CA LYS A 49 13.53 23.35 -8.79
C LYS A 49 13.25 22.58 -7.51
N ASN A 50 13.65 23.11 -6.37
CA ASN A 50 13.39 22.55 -5.05
C ASN A 50 13.83 21.06 -4.94
N VAL A 51 14.95 20.70 -5.56
CA VAL A 51 15.60 19.39 -5.44
C VAL A 51 16.70 19.49 -4.41
N LEU A 52 16.58 18.71 -3.33
CA LEU A 52 17.63 18.58 -2.33
C LEU A 52 18.71 17.60 -2.79
N TRP A 53 18.30 16.48 -3.35
CA TRP A 53 19.18 15.53 -4.02
C TRP A 53 18.43 14.60 -4.99
N ARG A 54 19.18 14.04 -5.94
CA ARG A 54 18.77 12.97 -6.85
C ARG A 54 19.87 11.93 -6.91
N VAL A 55 19.52 10.66 -6.71
CA VAL A 55 20.44 9.53 -6.78
C VAL A 55 19.91 8.51 -7.78
N ALA A 56 20.73 8.17 -8.77
CA ALA A 56 20.37 7.18 -9.76
C ALA A 56 20.21 5.79 -9.14
N LEU A 57 19.18 5.07 -9.58
CA LEU A 57 18.96 3.66 -9.24
C LEU A 57 19.45 2.77 -10.40
N PRO A 58 19.93 1.55 -10.10
CA PRO A 58 20.54 0.71 -11.13
C PRO A 58 19.55 0.18 -12.18
N GLU A 59 18.28 0.07 -11.82
CA GLU A 59 17.23 -0.51 -12.67
C GLU A 59 15.84 -0.02 -12.23
N ALA A 60 14.85 -0.14 -13.12
CA ALA A 60 13.46 0.18 -12.83
C ALA A 60 12.91 -0.66 -11.66
N GLY A 61 12.03 -0.05 -10.87
CA GLY A 61 11.33 -0.72 -9.77
C GLY A 61 10.14 0.10 -9.26
N ASN A 62 9.16 -0.56 -8.66
CA ASN A 62 7.92 0.05 -8.19
C ASN A 62 7.84 0.23 -6.67
N SER A 63 8.76 -0.35 -5.91
CA SER A 63 8.76 -0.25 -4.44
C SER A 63 8.69 1.21 -4.00
N THR A 64 7.74 1.52 -3.15
CA THR A 64 7.68 2.83 -2.47
C THR A 64 8.77 2.86 -1.40
N PRO A 65 9.59 3.91 -1.32
CA PRO A 65 10.57 4.06 -0.26
C PRO A 65 9.91 4.12 1.13
N ILE A 66 10.66 3.72 2.15
CA ILE A 66 10.29 4.00 3.54
C ILE A 66 11.37 4.87 4.19
N VAL A 67 10.96 5.63 5.20
CA VAL A 67 11.85 6.55 5.92
C VAL A 67 11.79 6.27 7.41
N HIS A 68 12.94 6.18 8.05
CA HIS A 68 13.01 6.14 9.51
C HIS A 68 14.27 6.86 10.01
N GLY A 69 14.07 7.94 10.78
CA GLY A 69 15.15 8.79 11.24
C GLY A 69 15.89 9.45 10.07
N ASP A 70 17.16 9.12 9.92
CA ASP A 70 18.06 9.61 8.87
C ASP A 70 18.26 8.60 7.71
N ARG A 71 17.44 7.55 7.65
CA ARG A 71 17.56 6.48 6.65
C ARG A 71 16.39 6.44 5.70
N VAL A 72 16.69 6.18 4.43
CA VAL A 72 15.72 5.87 3.37
C VAL A 72 16.02 4.47 2.86
N PHE A 73 15.02 3.61 2.85
CA PHE A 73 15.16 2.23 2.38
C PHE A 73 14.28 1.98 1.17
N VAL A 74 14.79 1.22 0.21
CA VAL A 74 14.05 0.82 -0.98
C VAL A 74 14.48 -0.56 -1.43
N THR A 75 13.54 -1.41 -1.81
CA THR A 75 13.85 -2.68 -2.46
C THR A 75 14.21 -2.44 -3.91
N GLN A 76 15.19 -3.17 -4.43
CA GLN A 76 15.74 -2.95 -5.75
C GLN A 76 16.16 -4.26 -6.41
N PRO A 77 15.79 -4.52 -7.68
CA PRO A 77 16.40 -5.56 -8.49
C PRO A 77 17.67 -5.05 -9.18
N VAL A 78 18.59 -5.96 -9.48
CA VAL A 78 19.68 -5.77 -10.45
C VAL A 78 19.72 -7.02 -11.31
N SER A 79 18.94 -7.03 -12.38
CA SER A 79 18.68 -8.21 -13.20
C SER A 79 19.94 -8.84 -13.81
N PRO A 80 20.93 -8.09 -14.32
CA PRO A 80 22.17 -8.67 -14.79
C PRO A 80 22.95 -9.44 -13.73
N GLU A 81 22.85 -9.02 -12.46
CA GLU A 81 23.47 -9.68 -11.31
C GLU A 81 22.59 -10.77 -10.71
N LYS A 82 21.35 -10.95 -11.22
CA LYS A 82 20.30 -11.79 -10.61
C LYS A 82 20.08 -11.45 -9.12
N TRP A 83 20.35 -10.22 -8.77
CA TRP A 83 20.31 -9.73 -7.39
C TRP A 83 18.94 -9.09 -7.09
N ARG A 84 18.42 -9.39 -5.91
CA ARG A 84 17.22 -8.78 -5.34
C ARG A 84 17.53 -8.38 -3.92
N GLY A 85 17.34 -7.13 -3.58
CA GLY A 85 17.74 -6.71 -2.25
C GLY A 85 17.20 -5.36 -1.82
N LEU A 86 17.77 -4.92 -0.72
CA LEU A 86 17.48 -3.68 -0.04
C LEU A 86 18.65 -2.73 -0.18
N MET A 87 18.37 -1.48 -0.51
CA MET A 87 19.32 -0.39 -0.51
C MET A 87 18.93 0.62 0.57
N CYS A 88 19.92 1.12 1.29
CA CYS A 88 19.77 2.15 2.33
C CYS A 88 20.55 3.40 1.94
N PHE A 89 19.88 4.53 1.99
CA PHE A 89 20.45 5.84 1.68
C PHE A 89 20.37 6.77 2.89
N ASP A 90 21.30 7.68 2.99
CA ASP A 90 21.24 8.79 3.93
C ASP A 90 20.15 9.77 3.50
N LEU A 91 19.25 10.13 4.42
CA LEU A 91 18.15 11.05 4.11
C LEU A 91 18.66 12.45 3.77
N LYS A 92 19.77 12.90 4.38
CA LYS A 92 20.25 14.28 4.25
C LYS A 92 20.79 14.54 2.85
N ASP A 93 21.65 13.67 2.33
CA ASP A 93 22.42 13.91 1.10
C ASP A 93 22.21 12.85 0.00
N GLY A 94 21.38 11.82 0.27
CA GLY A 94 21.11 10.74 -0.68
C GLY A 94 22.25 9.74 -0.86
N LYS A 95 23.33 9.81 -0.07
CA LYS A 95 24.45 8.89 -0.18
C LYS A 95 24.00 7.45 0.09
N LEU A 96 24.38 6.52 -0.80
CA LEU A 96 24.23 5.10 -0.55
C LEU A 96 25.10 4.69 0.65
N LEU A 97 24.46 4.23 1.72
CA LEU A 97 25.12 3.77 2.94
C LEU A 97 25.51 2.31 2.83
N TRP A 98 24.57 1.50 2.35
CA TRP A 98 24.78 0.08 2.10
C TRP A 98 23.73 -0.49 1.13
N LYS A 99 24.05 -1.61 0.51
CA LYS A 99 23.13 -2.50 -0.18
C LYS A 99 23.38 -3.94 0.28
N ASN A 100 22.30 -4.70 0.52
CA ASN A 100 22.39 -6.13 0.82
C ASN A 100 21.15 -6.84 0.27
N GLY A 101 21.30 -8.11 -0.10
CA GLY A 101 20.22 -8.88 -0.73
C GLY A 101 20.64 -10.29 -1.07
N LEU A 102 19.86 -10.88 -1.98
CA LEU A 102 19.94 -12.29 -2.36
C LEU A 102 20.23 -12.40 -3.85
N VAL A 103 20.99 -13.41 -4.24
CA VAL A 103 21.09 -13.84 -5.64
C VAL A 103 20.00 -14.88 -5.87
N TYR A 104 19.14 -14.62 -6.86
CA TYR A 104 18.07 -15.54 -7.25
C TYR A 104 18.13 -15.78 -8.76
N ASP A 105 18.59 -16.96 -9.15
CA ASP A 105 18.87 -17.33 -10.52
C ASP A 105 17.80 -18.24 -11.16
N LYS A 106 16.76 -18.60 -10.40
CA LYS A 106 15.64 -19.39 -10.89
C LYS A 106 14.66 -18.53 -11.69
N PRO A 107 13.98 -19.11 -12.70
CA PRO A 107 12.94 -18.39 -13.43
C PRO A 107 11.80 -17.93 -12.51
N GLU A 108 11.36 -16.69 -12.69
CA GLU A 108 10.14 -16.16 -12.09
C GLU A 108 9.46 -15.25 -13.09
N THR A 109 8.19 -15.51 -13.33
CA THR A 109 7.37 -14.69 -14.22
C THR A 109 7.03 -13.36 -13.55
N THR A 110 7.18 -12.29 -14.32
CA THR A 110 6.67 -10.96 -13.94
C THR A 110 6.31 -10.18 -15.19
N HIS A 111 5.56 -9.10 -15.05
CA HIS A 111 5.21 -8.23 -16.16
C HIS A 111 6.17 -7.04 -16.23
N ASN A 112 6.41 -6.49 -17.44
CA ASN A 112 7.29 -5.35 -17.64
C ASN A 112 6.86 -4.09 -16.86
N THR A 113 5.56 -3.95 -16.53
CA THR A 113 5.04 -2.86 -15.69
C THR A 113 5.17 -3.14 -14.19
N ASN A 114 5.51 -4.37 -13.80
CA ASN A 114 5.71 -4.76 -12.41
C ASN A 114 7.03 -5.51 -12.23
N PRO A 115 8.18 -4.84 -12.32
CA PRO A 115 9.49 -5.46 -12.18
C PRO A 115 9.66 -6.12 -10.81
N TYR A 116 10.69 -6.96 -10.69
CA TYR A 116 11.04 -7.60 -9.41
C TYR A 116 11.24 -6.57 -8.29
N CYS A 117 11.10 -7.01 -7.05
CA CYS A 117 11.23 -6.15 -5.87
C CYS A 117 10.20 -5.00 -5.82
N SER A 118 8.99 -5.21 -6.31
CA SER A 118 7.90 -4.23 -6.22
C SER A 118 7.32 -4.08 -4.80
N PRO A 119 7.28 -5.11 -3.92
CA PRO A 119 6.92 -4.91 -2.51
C PRO A 119 7.83 -3.88 -1.84
N SER A 120 7.23 -2.96 -1.09
CA SER A 120 7.96 -1.97 -0.28
C SER A 120 8.48 -2.62 1.00
N PRO A 121 9.61 -2.20 1.55
CA PRO A 121 10.09 -2.73 2.84
C PRO A 121 9.24 -2.18 4.00
N ALA A 122 9.42 -2.75 5.20
CA ALA A 122 8.82 -2.25 6.43
C ALA A 122 9.84 -2.28 7.57
N THR A 123 9.76 -1.32 8.51
CA THR A 123 10.66 -1.23 9.66
C THR A 123 9.92 -0.91 10.95
N ASP A 124 10.44 -1.40 12.06
CA ASP A 124 10.02 -1.02 13.42
C ASP A 124 11.02 -0.05 14.09
N GLY A 125 12.01 0.44 13.33
CA GLY A 125 13.08 1.30 13.83
C GLY A 125 14.29 0.56 14.36
N LYS A 126 14.29 -0.78 14.33
CA LYS A 126 15.41 -1.65 14.74
C LYS A 126 15.84 -2.59 13.62
N ILE A 127 14.88 -3.16 12.91
CA ILE A 127 15.10 -4.05 11.77
C ILE A 127 14.31 -3.55 10.56
N VAL A 128 14.73 -3.97 9.39
CA VAL A 128 14.01 -3.75 8.14
C VAL A 128 13.70 -5.09 7.51
N VAL A 129 12.42 -5.34 7.21
CA VAL A 129 11.96 -6.57 6.55
C VAL A 129 11.59 -6.24 5.12
N ALA A 130 12.05 -7.07 4.19
CA ALA A 130 11.77 -6.94 2.75
C ALA A 130 11.38 -8.29 2.13
N ALA A 131 10.41 -8.25 1.22
CA ALA A 131 9.95 -9.40 0.45
C ALA A 131 10.39 -9.27 -1.02
N TYR A 132 10.84 -10.38 -1.61
CA TYR A 132 11.48 -10.42 -2.93
C TYR A 132 10.82 -11.44 -3.88
N GLY A 133 9.51 -11.68 -3.72
CA GLY A 133 8.81 -12.72 -4.49
C GLY A 133 9.40 -14.10 -4.23
N SER A 134 9.68 -14.86 -5.26
CA SER A 134 10.24 -16.22 -5.15
C SER A 134 11.63 -16.29 -4.48
N ALA A 135 12.33 -15.16 -4.35
CA ALA A 135 13.57 -15.13 -3.57
C ALA A 135 13.33 -15.13 -2.05
N GLY A 136 12.06 -15.05 -1.62
CA GLY A 136 11.67 -15.13 -0.22
C GLY A 136 11.66 -13.79 0.51
N VAL A 137 11.80 -13.83 1.82
CA VAL A 137 11.74 -12.69 2.74
C VAL A 137 13.02 -12.63 3.55
N ALA A 138 13.57 -11.43 3.74
CA ALA A 138 14.76 -11.24 4.56
C ALA A 138 14.59 -10.06 5.51
N ALA A 139 15.30 -10.11 6.64
CA ALA A 139 15.44 -9.00 7.55
C ALA A 139 16.90 -8.57 7.70
N TYR A 140 17.06 -7.27 7.90
CA TYR A 140 18.36 -6.62 8.04
C TYR A 140 18.33 -5.71 9.26
N ASP A 141 19.49 -5.52 9.91
CA ASP A 141 19.65 -4.40 10.84
C ASP A 141 19.86 -3.08 10.08
N PHE A 142 19.95 -1.97 10.80
CA PHE A 142 20.12 -0.65 10.20
C PHE A 142 21.52 -0.41 9.59
N ASP A 143 22.49 -1.27 9.89
CA ASP A 143 23.83 -1.26 9.30
C ASP A 143 23.97 -2.17 8.08
N GLY A 144 22.85 -2.82 7.68
CA GLY A 144 22.74 -3.65 6.48
C GLY A 144 23.17 -5.10 6.67
N LYS A 145 23.42 -5.55 7.90
CA LYS A 145 23.68 -6.96 8.17
C LYS A 145 22.38 -7.75 8.05
N GLN A 146 22.38 -8.78 7.22
CA GLN A 146 21.26 -9.71 7.14
C GLN A 146 21.15 -10.51 8.45
N LEU A 147 20.00 -10.40 9.10
CA LEU A 147 19.69 -11.10 10.34
C LEU A 147 19.16 -12.51 10.06
N TRP A 148 18.26 -12.63 9.09
CA TRP A 148 17.72 -13.90 8.63
C TRP A 148 17.21 -13.78 7.19
N HIS A 149 17.06 -14.93 6.55
CA HIS A 149 16.37 -15.12 5.28
C HIS A 149 15.43 -16.33 5.39
N ARG A 150 14.24 -16.21 4.85
CA ARG A 150 13.25 -17.28 4.76
C ARG A 150 12.84 -17.49 3.31
N ASP A 151 13.19 -18.66 2.78
CA ASP A 151 12.64 -19.15 1.53
C ASP A 151 11.20 -19.64 1.78
N LEU A 152 10.23 -19.08 1.05
CA LEU A 152 8.81 -19.43 1.12
C LEU A 152 8.36 -20.26 -0.10
N GLY A 153 9.29 -20.60 -0.97
CA GLY A 153 9.03 -21.29 -2.22
C GLY A 153 8.79 -20.34 -3.41
N PRO A 154 8.56 -20.90 -4.61
CA PRO A 154 8.31 -20.11 -5.79
C PRO A 154 6.91 -19.47 -5.77
N VAL A 155 6.81 -18.27 -6.35
CA VAL A 155 5.57 -17.60 -6.70
C VAL A 155 5.47 -17.53 -8.21
N ALA A 156 4.33 -17.92 -8.77
CA ALA A 156 4.09 -17.91 -10.20
C ALA A 156 2.79 -17.19 -10.53
N HIS A 157 2.92 -15.94 -10.95
CA HIS A 157 1.81 -15.16 -11.48
C HIS A 157 2.32 -14.29 -12.62
N GLU A 158 1.55 -14.17 -13.73
CA GLU A 158 1.99 -13.44 -14.93
C GLU A 158 2.33 -11.95 -14.67
N TRP A 159 1.77 -11.37 -13.62
CA TRP A 159 2.03 -9.97 -13.23
C TRP A 159 2.93 -9.84 -12.00
N GLY A 160 3.55 -10.92 -11.52
CA GLY A 160 4.48 -10.89 -10.39
C GLY A 160 3.79 -10.61 -9.05
N THR A 161 4.54 -9.99 -8.13
CA THR A 161 4.13 -9.74 -6.72
C THR A 161 4.23 -8.27 -6.38
N SER A 162 3.40 -7.77 -5.43
CA SER A 162 3.49 -6.38 -4.95
C SER A 162 3.09 -6.16 -3.49
N SER A 163 2.50 -7.14 -2.81
CA SER A 163 2.10 -7.01 -1.41
C SER A 163 3.31 -6.79 -0.50
N SER A 164 3.25 -5.76 0.31
CA SER A 164 4.34 -5.33 1.20
C SER A 164 4.24 -5.99 2.58
N PRO A 165 5.36 -6.24 3.28
CA PRO A 165 5.34 -6.71 4.66
C PRO A 165 4.65 -5.73 5.61
N VAL A 166 3.99 -6.27 6.64
CA VAL A 166 3.40 -5.51 7.76
C VAL A 166 4.03 -6.01 9.06
N LEU A 167 4.61 -5.09 9.85
CA LEU A 167 5.20 -5.42 11.14
C LEU A 167 4.21 -5.15 12.28
N HIS A 168 3.90 -6.17 13.09
CA HIS A 168 2.98 -6.05 14.21
C HIS A 168 3.47 -6.86 15.41
N GLY A 169 3.74 -6.20 16.53
CA GLY A 169 4.32 -6.86 17.70
C GLY A 169 5.65 -7.55 17.35
N ASP A 170 5.72 -8.86 17.55
CA ASP A 170 6.88 -9.68 17.18
C ASP A 170 6.73 -10.36 15.80
N LEU A 171 5.74 -9.97 15.02
CA LEU A 171 5.43 -10.59 13.74
C LEU A 171 5.82 -9.69 12.56
N ALA A 172 6.32 -10.34 11.51
CA ALA A 172 6.39 -9.84 10.14
C ALA A 172 5.35 -10.62 9.31
N ILE A 173 4.26 -9.95 8.92
CA ILE A 173 3.16 -10.55 8.17
C ILE A 173 3.40 -10.27 6.69
N VAL A 174 3.39 -11.33 5.87
CA VAL A 174 3.72 -11.25 4.44
C VAL A 174 2.71 -12.09 3.65
N TYR A 175 2.06 -11.47 2.68
CA TYR A 175 1.34 -12.23 1.67
C TYR A 175 2.32 -12.61 0.55
N HIS A 176 2.60 -13.91 0.47
CA HIS A 176 3.44 -14.52 -0.55
C HIS A 176 2.57 -15.03 -1.69
N GLY A 177 2.32 -14.16 -2.66
CA GLY A 177 1.38 -14.34 -3.75
C GLY A 177 1.34 -13.12 -4.69
N PRO A 178 0.41 -13.10 -5.63
CA PRO A 178 -0.57 -14.13 -5.98
C PRO A 178 0.02 -15.30 -6.78
N GLY A 179 -0.79 -16.32 -7.00
CA GLY A 179 -0.45 -17.45 -7.85
C GLY A 179 -0.62 -18.80 -7.15
N ASP A 180 -0.20 -19.86 -7.83
CA ASP A 180 -0.26 -21.21 -7.26
C ASP A 180 0.63 -21.29 -6.02
N GLY A 181 0.05 -21.78 -4.91
CA GLY A 181 0.74 -21.86 -3.62
C GLY A 181 0.79 -20.55 -2.83
N ALA A 182 0.05 -19.53 -3.26
CA ALA A 182 -0.06 -18.28 -2.51
C ALA A 182 -0.54 -18.52 -1.07
N ALA A 183 0.04 -17.77 -0.13
CA ALA A 183 -0.29 -17.88 1.27
C ALA A 183 0.02 -16.59 2.02
N LEU A 184 -0.71 -16.36 3.10
CA LEU A 184 -0.42 -15.33 4.09
C LEU A 184 0.41 -15.98 5.22
N TYR A 185 1.57 -15.41 5.49
CA TYR A 185 2.49 -15.87 6.52
C TYR A 185 2.64 -14.84 7.61
N ALA A 186 2.74 -15.28 8.86
CA ALA A 186 3.36 -14.49 9.91
C ALA A 186 4.68 -15.16 10.32
N LEU A 187 5.74 -14.41 10.23
CA LEU A 187 7.08 -14.81 10.64
C LEU A 187 7.43 -14.10 11.95
N ASN A 188 8.16 -14.76 12.85
CA ASN A 188 8.81 -14.04 13.92
C ASN A 188 9.80 -13.05 13.30
N LYS A 189 9.59 -11.76 13.52
CA LYS A 189 10.38 -10.70 12.87
C LYS A 189 11.87 -10.72 13.21
N ASN A 190 12.24 -11.35 14.36
CA ASN A 190 13.63 -11.41 14.83
C ASN A 190 14.37 -12.66 14.33
N THR A 191 13.65 -13.78 14.06
CA THR A 191 14.26 -15.08 13.68
C THR A 191 13.90 -15.55 12.29
N GLY A 192 12.83 -15.01 11.68
CA GLY A 192 12.28 -15.47 10.40
C GLY A 192 11.57 -16.81 10.48
N GLU A 193 11.32 -17.36 11.67
CA GLU A 193 10.55 -18.58 11.85
C GLU A 193 9.07 -18.34 11.59
N ILE A 194 8.42 -19.30 10.91
CA ILE A 194 6.99 -19.22 10.63
C ILE A 194 6.22 -19.45 11.93
N THR A 195 5.46 -18.44 12.35
CA THR A 195 4.56 -18.51 13.51
C THR A 195 3.22 -19.13 13.12
N TRP A 196 2.65 -18.65 12.01
CA TRP A 196 1.46 -19.21 11.40
C TRP A 196 1.45 -19.02 9.89
N LYS A 197 0.64 -19.82 9.20
CA LYS A 197 0.42 -19.77 7.75
C LYS A 197 -1.06 -20.00 7.48
N TRP A 198 -1.62 -19.19 6.58
CA TRP A 198 -2.92 -19.44 5.96
C TRP A 198 -2.72 -19.65 4.47
N GLU A 199 -3.08 -20.82 3.96
CA GLU A 199 -2.96 -21.14 2.53
C GLU A 199 -4.16 -20.57 1.79
N GLU A 200 -3.88 -19.83 0.70
CA GLU A 200 -4.93 -19.31 -0.15
C GLU A 200 -5.60 -20.45 -0.92
N PRO A 201 -6.94 -20.55 -0.87
CA PRO A 201 -7.64 -21.62 -1.58
C PRO A 201 -7.57 -21.37 -3.10
N LYS A 202 -7.77 -22.44 -3.87
CA LYS A 202 -8.05 -22.27 -5.31
C LYS A 202 -9.40 -21.62 -5.46
N TRP A 203 -9.38 -20.45 -6.10
CA TRP A 203 -10.61 -19.69 -6.31
C TRP A 203 -11.43 -20.26 -7.46
N VAL A 204 -12.72 -20.37 -7.25
CA VAL A 204 -13.70 -20.64 -8.29
C VAL A 204 -14.36 -19.32 -8.65
N THR A 205 -14.12 -18.85 -9.86
CA THR A 205 -14.64 -17.57 -10.32
C THR A 205 -16.02 -17.74 -10.93
N GLY A 206 -16.90 -16.80 -10.60
CA GLY A 206 -18.17 -16.61 -11.33
C GLY A 206 -17.99 -15.67 -12.53
N PRO A 207 -19.08 -15.22 -13.14
CA PRO A 207 -19.03 -14.20 -14.19
C PRO A 207 -18.29 -12.94 -13.73
N ARG A 208 -17.32 -12.49 -14.52
CA ARG A 208 -16.54 -11.27 -14.22
C ARG A 208 -17.36 -10.02 -14.53
N THR A 209 -17.24 -9.02 -13.66
CA THR A 209 -17.84 -7.69 -13.83
C THR A 209 -16.82 -6.58 -13.97
N ASP A 210 -15.52 -6.91 -13.79
CA ASP A 210 -14.39 -5.99 -13.90
C ASP A 210 -14.00 -5.69 -15.35
N GLY A 211 -12.86 -5.03 -15.56
CA GLY A 211 -12.31 -4.69 -16.88
C GLY A 211 -11.97 -5.88 -17.78
N PHE A 212 -12.02 -7.11 -17.22
CA PHE A 212 -11.81 -8.37 -17.95
C PHE A 212 -13.11 -9.12 -18.23
N ALA A 213 -14.28 -8.49 -18.04
CA ALA A 213 -15.57 -9.11 -18.34
C ALA A 213 -15.62 -9.61 -19.80
N GLY A 214 -16.02 -10.88 -19.97
CA GLY A 214 -16.05 -11.56 -21.26
C GLY A 214 -14.69 -11.95 -21.85
N LYS A 215 -13.61 -11.76 -21.10
CA LYS A 215 -12.27 -12.26 -21.39
C LYS A 215 -11.95 -13.44 -20.50
N ASP A 216 -10.80 -14.04 -20.76
CA ASP A 216 -10.35 -15.26 -20.12
C ASP A 216 -10.46 -15.22 -18.58
N ASP A 217 -10.92 -16.31 -17.99
CA ASP A 217 -11.07 -16.47 -16.53
C ASP A 217 -9.71 -16.60 -15.79
N GLY A 218 -8.60 -16.55 -16.53
CA GLY A 218 -7.28 -16.96 -16.06
C GLY A 218 -6.59 -16.00 -15.09
N ILE A 219 -6.91 -14.70 -15.12
CA ILE A 219 -6.20 -13.72 -14.29
C ILE A 219 -6.93 -13.56 -12.95
N ILE A 220 -6.44 -14.28 -11.95
CA ILE A 220 -6.99 -14.29 -10.60
C ILE A 220 -5.86 -14.00 -9.62
N GLY A 221 -6.08 -13.08 -8.69
CA GLY A 221 -5.09 -12.83 -7.66
C GLY A 221 -5.33 -11.55 -6.87
N SER A 222 -4.57 -11.40 -5.81
CA SER A 222 -4.55 -10.18 -5.00
C SER A 222 -3.15 -9.56 -5.00
N PHE A 223 -3.10 -8.26 -5.23
CA PHE A 223 -1.91 -7.42 -5.08
C PHE A 223 -2.00 -6.54 -3.83
N SER A 224 -3.03 -6.76 -3.05
CA SER A 224 -3.34 -6.03 -1.83
C SER A 224 -2.28 -6.25 -0.75
N THR A 225 -1.96 -5.19 -0.03
CA THR A 225 -1.21 -5.28 1.23
C THR A 225 -2.22 -5.32 2.38
N PRO A 226 -2.08 -6.23 3.35
CA PRO A 226 -2.97 -6.27 4.51
C PRO A 226 -2.80 -5.04 5.39
N ILE A 227 -3.87 -4.67 6.10
CA ILE A 227 -3.86 -3.59 7.09
C ILE A 227 -4.30 -4.11 8.44
N LEU A 228 -3.87 -3.43 9.51
CA LEU A 228 -4.35 -3.68 10.86
C LEU A 228 -5.40 -2.65 11.24
N VAL A 229 -6.54 -3.12 11.71
CA VAL A 229 -7.64 -2.29 12.22
C VAL A 229 -7.98 -2.72 13.65
N LYS A 230 -8.54 -1.79 14.42
CA LYS A 230 -9.02 -2.06 15.78
C LYS A 230 -10.52 -1.92 15.85
N ASN A 231 -11.15 -2.88 16.52
CA ASN A 231 -12.55 -2.82 16.88
C ASN A 231 -12.67 -3.08 18.39
N GLY A 232 -12.77 -2.02 19.19
CA GLY A 232 -12.61 -2.10 20.64
C GLY A 232 -11.21 -2.65 20.99
N ASP A 233 -11.17 -3.71 21.77
CA ASP A 233 -9.91 -4.38 22.16
C ASP A 233 -9.44 -5.43 21.14
N ARG A 234 -10.24 -5.75 20.11
CA ARG A 234 -9.89 -6.72 19.08
C ARG A 234 -9.11 -6.06 17.96
N GLU A 235 -7.98 -6.67 17.61
CA GLU A 235 -7.21 -6.33 16.42
C GLU A 235 -7.59 -7.29 15.29
N GLU A 236 -7.74 -6.74 14.09
CA GLU A 236 -8.11 -7.49 12.89
C GLU A 236 -7.09 -7.19 11.80
N LEU A 237 -6.48 -8.22 11.24
CA LEU A 237 -5.66 -8.12 10.03
C LEU A 237 -6.58 -8.28 8.82
N VAL A 238 -6.83 -7.20 8.11
CA VAL A 238 -7.80 -7.18 7.00
C VAL A 238 -7.07 -7.11 5.67
N MET A 239 -7.45 -7.97 4.73
CA MET A 239 -6.91 -8.01 3.38
C MET A 239 -8.00 -8.29 2.35
N SER A 240 -7.86 -7.70 1.16
CA SER A 240 -8.68 -8.00 -0.01
C SER A 240 -8.10 -9.19 -0.75
N PHE A 241 -8.93 -10.22 -0.97
CA PHE A 241 -8.62 -11.41 -1.76
C PHE A 241 -9.50 -11.49 -3.00
N PRO A 242 -9.21 -12.40 -3.95
CA PRO A 242 -10.14 -12.69 -5.02
C PRO A 242 -11.54 -12.98 -4.46
N MET A 243 -12.56 -12.32 -5.00
CA MET A 243 -13.98 -12.45 -4.67
C MET A 243 -14.43 -11.92 -3.31
N GLU A 244 -13.55 -11.71 -2.32
CA GLU A 244 -13.94 -11.37 -0.96
C GLU A 244 -12.87 -10.58 -0.18
N MET A 245 -13.28 -9.94 0.88
CA MET A 245 -12.43 -9.41 1.93
C MET A 245 -12.41 -10.39 3.10
N LYS A 246 -11.24 -10.58 3.73
CA LYS A 246 -11.10 -11.40 4.94
C LYS A 246 -10.43 -10.60 6.05
N ALA A 247 -10.85 -10.89 7.28
CA ALA A 247 -10.12 -10.50 8.47
C ALA A 247 -9.61 -11.74 9.21
N PHE A 248 -8.40 -11.61 9.73
CA PHE A 248 -7.72 -12.64 10.51
C PHE A 248 -7.36 -12.09 11.89
N ASP A 249 -7.29 -12.97 12.86
CA ASP A 249 -6.57 -12.69 14.08
C ASP A 249 -5.08 -12.57 13.75
N PRO A 250 -4.43 -11.43 13.98
CA PRO A 250 -3.04 -11.24 13.58
C PRO A 250 -2.07 -12.15 14.33
N LYS A 251 -2.44 -12.70 15.50
CA LYS A 251 -1.59 -13.56 16.33
C LYS A 251 -1.65 -15.03 15.95
N SER A 252 -2.85 -15.51 15.57
CA SER A 252 -3.08 -16.93 15.27
C SER A 252 -3.24 -17.23 13.78
N GLY A 253 -3.61 -16.24 12.95
CA GLY A 253 -3.96 -16.44 11.56
C GLY A 253 -5.35 -17.05 11.36
N GLU A 254 -6.15 -17.20 12.41
CA GLU A 254 -7.54 -17.65 12.31
C GLU A 254 -8.39 -16.61 11.60
N ILE A 255 -9.28 -17.07 10.70
CA ILE A 255 -10.22 -16.19 10.01
C ILE A 255 -11.28 -15.75 11.02
N LEU A 256 -11.37 -14.45 11.24
CA LEU A 256 -12.39 -13.84 12.09
C LEU A 256 -13.71 -13.69 11.33
N TRP A 257 -13.62 -13.12 10.13
CA TRP A 257 -14.78 -12.95 9.25
C TRP A 257 -14.37 -12.89 7.78
N THR A 258 -15.36 -13.15 6.90
CA THR A 258 -15.26 -12.98 5.45
C THR A 258 -16.42 -12.14 4.94
N CYS A 259 -16.22 -11.40 3.86
CA CYS A 259 -17.27 -10.63 3.21
C CYS A 259 -17.11 -10.71 1.68
N ALA A 260 -18.04 -11.35 1.01
CA ALA A 260 -18.05 -11.47 -0.44
C ALA A 260 -18.39 -10.14 -1.14
N GLY A 261 -17.95 -9.99 -2.39
CA GLY A 261 -18.34 -8.87 -3.25
C GLY A 261 -17.21 -8.23 -4.04
N LEU A 262 -15.98 -8.73 -3.98
CA LEU A 262 -14.87 -8.28 -4.82
C LEU A 262 -14.78 -9.08 -6.14
N ASN A 263 -13.91 -8.66 -7.03
CA ASN A 263 -13.64 -9.35 -8.29
C ASN A 263 -12.56 -10.42 -8.13
N PRO A 264 -12.37 -11.31 -9.13
CA PRO A 264 -11.30 -12.30 -9.14
C PRO A 264 -9.90 -11.67 -9.06
N LEU A 265 -9.74 -10.44 -9.53
CA LEU A 265 -8.48 -9.73 -9.55
C LEU A 265 -8.61 -8.43 -8.73
N VAL A 266 -7.78 -8.29 -7.70
CA VAL A 266 -7.80 -7.17 -6.76
C VAL A 266 -6.43 -6.50 -6.70
N TYR A 267 -6.39 -5.18 -6.86
CA TYR A 267 -5.16 -4.40 -6.85
C TYR A 267 -5.00 -3.56 -5.59
N ALA A 268 -6.00 -2.74 -5.30
CA ALA A 268 -5.94 -1.80 -4.20
C ALA A 268 -6.00 -2.51 -2.84
N SER A 269 -5.32 -1.96 -1.87
CA SER A 269 -5.40 -2.43 -0.48
C SER A 269 -6.62 -1.88 0.22
N PRO A 270 -7.12 -2.55 1.27
CA PRO A 270 -8.18 -2.02 2.10
C PRO A 270 -7.78 -0.69 2.74
N VAL A 271 -8.77 0.13 3.08
CA VAL A 271 -8.57 1.40 3.80
C VAL A 271 -9.53 1.48 4.97
N ALA A 272 -9.00 1.73 6.16
CA ALA A 272 -9.82 1.91 7.36
C ALA A 272 -10.51 3.29 7.34
N ALA A 273 -11.78 3.32 7.70
CA ALA A 273 -12.60 4.52 7.82
C ALA A 273 -13.50 4.43 9.06
N GLY A 274 -12.98 4.82 10.22
CA GLY A 274 -13.66 4.64 11.50
C GLY A 274 -13.88 3.15 11.82
N GLU A 275 -15.14 2.74 12.02
CA GLU A 275 -15.52 1.35 12.26
C GLU A 275 -15.71 0.53 10.97
N MET A 276 -15.34 1.07 9.82
CA MET A 276 -15.49 0.44 8.52
C MET A 276 -14.15 0.21 7.85
N VAL A 277 -14.13 -0.75 6.94
CA VAL A 277 -13.04 -0.96 5.99
C VAL A 277 -13.61 -0.91 4.58
N LEU A 278 -12.98 -0.11 3.73
CA LEU A 278 -13.31 0.01 2.31
C LEU A 278 -12.37 -0.88 1.50
N ALA A 279 -12.88 -1.56 0.48
CA ALA A 279 -12.07 -2.23 -0.52
C ALA A 279 -12.54 -1.86 -1.92
N MET A 280 -11.56 -1.54 -2.78
CA MET A 280 -11.75 -1.22 -4.19
C MET A 280 -11.18 -2.36 -5.05
N GLY A 281 -11.97 -2.87 -5.99
CA GLY A 281 -11.55 -4.00 -6.82
C GLY A 281 -10.62 -3.66 -8.00
N GLY A 282 -10.27 -2.39 -8.17
CA GLY A 282 -9.40 -1.98 -9.28
C GLY A 282 -10.16 -1.60 -10.55
N TYR A 283 -9.61 -1.90 -11.73
CA TYR A 283 -10.19 -1.51 -13.02
C TYR A 283 -11.61 -2.03 -13.21
N TYR A 284 -12.58 -1.12 -13.16
CA TYR A 284 -14.02 -1.44 -13.24
C TYR A 284 -14.44 -2.57 -12.31
N GLY A 285 -13.67 -2.76 -11.24
CA GLY A 285 -13.91 -3.79 -10.25
C GLY A 285 -15.05 -3.42 -9.32
N ASN A 286 -15.50 -4.40 -8.56
CA ASN A 286 -16.48 -4.16 -7.50
C ASN A 286 -15.80 -3.52 -6.29
N SER A 287 -16.54 -2.70 -5.56
CA SER A 287 -16.10 -2.14 -4.29
C SER A 287 -17.13 -2.39 -3.19
N ILE A 288 -16.64 -2.53 -1.97
CA ILE A 288 -17.44 -2.81 -0.79
C ILE A 288 -16.99 -1.96 0.40
N ALA A 289 -17.92 -1.67 1.29
CA ALA A 289 -17.63 -1.27 2.66
C ALA A 289 -18.14 -2.30 3.64
N VAL A 290 -17.30 -2.64 4.62
CA VAL A 290 -17.62 -3.65 5.63
C VAL A 290 -17.42 -3.06 7.02
N LYS A 291 -18.41 -3.17 7.88
CA LYS A 291 -18.26 -2.85 9.30
C LYS A 291 -17.37 -3.89 9.95
N THR A 292 -16.36 -3.47 10.72
CA THR A 292 -15.46 -4.35 11.46
C THR A 292 -16.18 -5.04 12.64
N GLY A 293 -15.57 -6.06 13.22
CA GLY A 293 -16.07 -6.69 14.46
C GLY A 293 -16.99 -7.89 14.27
N GLY A 294 -17.26 -8.30 13.03
CA GLY A 294 -18.09 -9.46 12.73
C GLY A 294 -17.45 -10.81 13.06
N SER A 295 -18.13 -11.90 12.75
CA SER A 295 -17.66 -13.30 12.88
C SER A 295 -18.27 -14.15 11.78
N GLY A 296 -17.49 -15.04 11.16
CA GLY A 296 -17.91 -15.89 10.06
C GLY A 296 -18.22 -15.12 8.78
N ASP A 297 -19.16 -15.57 7.97
CA ASP A 297 -19.59 -14.83 6.77
C ASP A 297 -20.50 -13.66 7.17
N VAL A 298 -19.96 -12.45 6.98
CA VAL A 298 -20.65 -11.20 7.34
C VAL A 298 -21.27 -10.49 6.14
N THR A 299 -21.31 -11.11 4.98
CA THR A 299 -21.81 -10.51 3.73
C THR A 299 -23.20 -9.91 3.87
N SER A 300 -24.10 -10.57 4.57
CA SER A 300 -25.48 -10.10 4.75
C SER A 300 -25.69 -9.20 5.98
N THR A 301 -24.71 -9.12 6.90
CA THR A 301 -24.88 -8.45 8.20
C THR A 301 -24.02 -7.22 8.37
N HIS A 302 -22.80 -7.19 7.80
CA HIS A 302 -21.83 -6.11 7.99
C HIS A 302 -21.42 -5.42 6.69
N ARG A 303 -21.73 -5.96 5.51
CA ARG A 303 -21.52 -5.26 4.25
C ARG A 303 -22.51 -4.11 4.15
N LEU A 304 -22.01 -2.88 4.26
CA LEU A 304 -22.85 -1.68 4.30
C LEU A 304 -23.37 -1.31 2.92
N TRP A 305 -22.50 -1.44 1.90
CA TRP A 305 -22.83 -1.24 0.49
C TRP A 305 -21.92 -2.07 -0.41
N HIS A 306 -22.34 -2.24 -1.65
CA HIS A 306 -21.63 -2.96 -2.71
C HIS A 306 -21.89 -2.27 -4.04
N GLU A 307 -20.87 -1.71 -4.64
CA GLU A 307 -20.94 -1.06 -5.96
C GLU A 307 -20.26 -1.96 -7.00
N VAL A 308 -21.02 -2.29 -8.05
CA VAL A 308 -20.56 -3.14 -9.14
C VAL A 308 -19.95 -2.27 -10.25
N ARG A 309 -18.79 -2.67 -10.78
CA ARG A 309 -18.05 -1.95 -11.83
C ARG A 309 -17.67 -0.52 -11.42
N HIS A 310 -17.19 -0.39 -10.23
CA HIS A 310 -16.67 0.87 -9.70
C HIS A 310 -15.23 1.08 -10.19
N ASP A 311 -14.94 2.17 -10.90
CA ASP A 311 -13.62 2.45 -11.47
C ASP A 311 -12.67 2.97 -10.38
N GLY A 312 -12.03 2.04 -9.66
CA GLY A 312 -11.15 2.34 -8.53
C GLY A 312 -9.67 2.57 -8.88
N GLY A 313 -9.24 2.21 -10.10
CA GLY A 313 -7.81 2.25 -10.45
C GLY A 313 -6.97 1.17 -9.74
N ILE A 314 -5.63 1.32 -9.74
CA ILE A 314 -4.68 0.41 -9.07
C ILE A 314 -4.25 0.95 -7.72
N GLY A 315 -3.90 2.23 -7.66
CA GLY A 315 -3.46 2.89 -6.42
C GLY A 315 -4.57 2.95 -5.36
N THR A 316 -4.16 2.93 -4.11
CA THR A 316 -5.07 3.07 -2.98
C THR A 316 -5.28 4.55 -2.66
N GLY A 317 -6.52 4.98 -2.50
CA GLY A 317 -6.90 6.34 -2.16
C GLY A 317 -6.70 6.68 -0.68
N VAL A 318 -7.23 7.82 -0.26
CA VAL A 318 -7.16 8.32 1.12
C VAL A 318 -8.52 8.74 1.65
N VAL A 319 -8.71 8.59 2.95
CA VAL A 319 -9.90 9.03 3.68
C VAL A 319 -9.63 10.40 4.30
N HIS A 320 -10.56 11.34 4.10
CA HIS A 320 -10.59 12.61 4.80
C HIS A 320 -12.02 12.96 5.22
N GLY A 321 -12.27 13.01 6.52
CA GLY A 321 -13.62 13.18 7.06
C GLY A 321 -14.54 12.03 6.65
N ASP A 322 -15.71 12.36 6.10
CA ASP A 322 -16.71 11.39 5.62
C ASP A 322 -16.48 10.94 4.17
N TYR A 323 -15.36 11.30 3.55
CA TYR A 323 -15.11 11.11 2.11
C TYR A 323 -13.84 10.32 1.83
N TYR A 324 -13.91 9.51 0.76
CA TYR A 324 -12.78 8.76 0.20
C TYR A 324 -12.41 9.34 -1.16
N TYR A 325 -11.15 9.71 -1.33
CA TYR A 325 -10.57 10.25 -2.57
C TYR A 325 -9.68 9.21 -3.21
N TYR A 326 -9.92 8.87 -4.46
CA TYR A 326 -9.23 7.78 -5.14
C TYR A 326 -9.22 7.99 -6.66
N GLY A 327 -8.46 7.16 -7.38
CA GLY A 327 -8.41 7.16 -8.83
C GLY A 327 -6.99 7.31 -9.38
N GLY A 328 -6.90 7.59 -10.66
CA GLY A 328 -5.65 7.79 -11.38
C GLY A 328 -5.64 9.14 -12.12
N SER A 329 -5.74 9.12 -13.46
CA SER A 329 -5.90 10.35 -14.26
C SER A 329 -7.27 11.01 -14.05
N VAL A 330 -8.23 10.25 -13.61
CA VAL A 330 -9.55 10.71 -13.17
C VAL A 330 -9.63 10.43 -11.68
N VAL A 331 -9.94 11.47 -10.91
CA VAL A 331 -10.11 11.41 -9.45
C VAL A 331 -11.59 11.42 -9.14
N SER A 332 -11.99 10.58 -8.21
CA SER A 332 -13.35 10.56 -7.66
C SER A 332 -13.31 10.89 -6.16
N CYS A 333 -14.34 11.58 -5.70
CA CYS A 333 -14.71 11.75 -4.31
C CYS A 333 -15.98 10.94 -4.05
N MET A 334 -15.93 10.09 -3.04
CA MET A 334 -17.02 9.19 -2.66
C MET A 334 -17.40 9.39 -1.20
N GLU A 335 -18.70 9.43 -0.90
CA GLU A 335 -19.20 9.40 0.46
C GLU A 335 -19.02 7.99 1.04
N ILE A 336 -18.27 7.85 2.14
CA ILE A 336 -17.88 6.56 2.72
C ILE A 336 -19.09 5.73 3.17
N LYS A 337 -20.09 6.38 3.79
CA LYS A 337 -21.26 5.70 4.36
C LYS A 337 -22.16 5.05 3.33
N THR A 338 -22.23 5.62 2.14
CA THR A 338 -23.18 5.18 1.10
C THR A 338 -22.52 4.55 -0.13
N GLY A 339 -21.22 4.74 -0.31
CA GLY A 339 -20.49 4.35 -1.52
C GLY A 339 -20.79 5.23 -2.75
N LYS A 340 -21.59 6.30 -2.59
CA LYS A 340 -22.00 7.16 -3.70
C LYS A 340 -20.87 8.10 -4.12
N GLU A 341 -20.60 8.14 -5.42
CA GLU A 341 -19.73 9.14 -6.03
C GLU A 341 -20.37 10.53 -5.88
N VAL A 342 -19.65 11.44 -5.25
CA VAL A 342 -20.08 12.85 -5.06
C VAL A 342 -19.69 13.67 -6.27
N TRP A 343 -18.44 13.52 -6.73
CA TRP A 343 -17.95 14.08 -7.97
C TRP A 343 -16.83 13.23 -8.56
N LYS A 344 -16.64 13.38 -9.86
CA LYS A 344 -15.57 12.78 -10.64
C LYS A 344 -14.99 13.81 -11.58
N ALA A 345 -13.66 13.96 -11.61
CA ALA A 345 -13.00 14.96 -12.43
C ALA A 345 -11.62 14.50 -12.89
N ARG A 346 -11.16 15.01 -14.03
CA ARG A 346 -9.84 14.70 -14.58
C ARG A 346 -8.79 15.63 -14.01
N LEU A 347 -7.67 15.08 -13.54
CA LEU A 347 -6.50 15.87 -13.20
C LEU A 347 -5.88 16.47 -14.48
N PRO A 348 -5.43 17.74 -14.44
CA PRO A 348 -4.69 18.33 -15.56
C PRO A 348 -3.42 17.53 -15.82
N ASP A 349 -3.07 17.32 -17.08
CA ASP A 349 -1.84 16.68 -17.58
C ASP A 349 -1.44 15.35 -16.90
N ALA A 350 -2.37 14.75 -16.17
CA ALA A 350 -2.13 13.50 -15.47
C ALA A 350 -2.16 12.31 -16.44
N GLY A 351 -1.07 11.58 -16.48
CA GLY A 351 -1.09 10.18 -16.89
C GLY A 351 -1.88 9.34 -15.88
N GLY A 352 -2.07 8.05 -16.14
CA GLY A 352 -2.58 7.11 -15.13
C GLY A 352 -1.73 7.20 -13.85
N SER A 353 -2.30 6.89 -12.70
CA SER A 353 -1.55 6.73 -11.45
C SER A 353 -1.72 5.29 -10.96
N TRP A 354 -0.60 4.65 -10.66
CA TRP A 354 -0.57 3.36 -9.96
C TRP A 354 -0.09 3.54 -8.52
N GLY A 355 0.64 4.61 -8.25
CA GLY A 355 0.99 5.02 -6.90
C GLY A 355 -0.26 5.37 -6.09
N SER A 356 -0.20 5.10 -4.80
CA SER A 356 -1.24 5.46 -3.84
C SER A 356 -1.15 6.93 -3.46
N TYR A 357 -2.26 7.52 -3.06
CA TYR A 357 -2.30 8.90 -2.63
C TYR A 357 -1.66 9.10 -1.25
N LEU A 358 -1.09 10.28 -1.04
CA LEU A 358 -0.63 10.78 0.26
C LEU A 358 -1.52 11.95 0.67
N LEU A 359 -2.03 11.91 1.89
CA LEU A 359 -2.80 13.01 2.50
C LEU A 359 -1.99 13.71 3.58
N ALA A 360 -1.85 15.02 3.48
CA ALA A 360 -1.18 15.89 4.44
C ALA A 360 -2.10 17.08 4.82
N GLY A 361 -2.72 17.00 5.98
CA GLY A 361 -3.80 17.92 6.35
C GLY A 361 -4.99 17.75 5.41
N ASP A 362 -5.31 18.78 4.63
CA ASP A 362 -6.35 18.77 3.59
C ASP A 362 -5.79 18.63 2.16
N ARG A 363 -4.50 18.39 2.00
CA ARG A 363 -3.82 18.30 0.70
C ARG A 363 -3.53 16.86 0.31
N ILE A 364 -3.99 16.47 -0.87
CA ILE A 364 -3.77 15.16 -1.46
C ILE A 364 -2.72 15.27 -2.56
N TYR A 365 -1.71 14.43 -2.48
CA TYR A 365 -0.62 14.31 -3.45
C TYR A 365 -0.84 13.07 -4.30
N ALA A 366 -1.05 13.26 -5.60
CA ALA A 366 -1.27 12.21 -6.58
C ALA A 366 -0.11 12.18 -7.59
N LEU A 367 0.75 11.19 -7.49
CA LEU A 367 1.90 11.00 -8.39
C LEU A 367 1.48 10.13 -9.58
N SER A 368 1.62 10.67 -10.79
CA SER A 368 1.28 9.97 -12.02
C SER A 368 2.42 9.11 -12.54
N GLN A 369 2.10 8.14 -13.42
CA GLN A 369 3.09 7.31 -14.10
C GLN A 369 4.10 8.09 -14.96
N LYS A 370 3.80 9.34 -15.33
CA LYS A 370 4.71 10.20 -16.07
C LYS A 370 5.70 10.98 -15.19
N GLY A 371 5.58 10.83 -13.84
CA GLY A 371 6.38 11.59 -12.89
C GLY A 371 5.81 12.98 -12.55
N SER A 372 4.64 13.30 -13.08
CA SER A 372 3.91 14.50 -12.71
C SER A 372 3.12 14.28 -11.42
N THR A 373 3.15 15.24 -10.51
CA THR A 373 2.38 15.21 -9.26
C THR A 373 1.38 16.35 -9.26
N ALA A 374 0.10 16.00 -9.11
CA ALA A 374 -0.93 16.97 -8.80
C ALA A 374 -1.15 17.04 -7.30
N VAL A 375 -1.23 18.25 -6.76
CA VAL A 375 -1.65 18.50 -5.37
C VAL A 375 -3.01 19.16 -5.41
N PHE A 376 -4.00 18.55 -4.75
CA PHE A 376 -5.35 19.08 -4.71
C PHE A 376 -5.94 18.99 -3.29
N ARG A 377 -6.98 19.78 -3.03
CA ARG A 377 -7.63 19.77 -1.72
C ARG A 377 -8.57 18.58 -1.57
N ALA A 378 -8.66 18.05 -0.36
CA ALA A 378 -9.68 17.11 0.05
C ALA A 378 -11.02 17.86 0.22
N ASN A 379 -11.59 18.31 -0.90
CA ASN A 379 -12.80 19.10 -0.98
C ASN A 379 -13.94 18.23 -1.51
N PRO A 380 -15.05 18.01 -0.72
CA PRO A 380 -16.15 17.18 -1.18
C PRO A 380 -17.06 17.86 -2.20
N GLU A 381 -16.92 19.17 -2.44
CA GLU A 381 -17.77 19.88 -3.38
C GLU A 381 -17.26 19.80 -4.83
N LYS A 382 -15.93 19.81 -5.00
CA LYS A 382 -15.29 19.81 -6.33
C LYS A 382 -13.81 19.46 -6.26
N LEU A 383 -13.24 19.09 -7.41
CA LEU A 383 -11.78 19.02 -7.57
C LEU A 383 -11.18 20.44 -7.54
N GLU A 384 -10.25 20.67 -6.62
CA GLU A 384 -9.52 21.92 -6.46
C GLU A 384 -8.01 21.65 -6.50
N VAL A 385 -7.42 21.71 -7.70
CA VAL A 385 -5.97 21.55 -7.88
C VAL A 385 -5.28 22.84 -7.46
N ILE A 386 -4.31 22.74 -6.54
CA ILE A 386 -3.59 23.89 -5.97
C ILE A 386 -2.14 23.98 -6.45
N ALA A 387 -1.57 22.86 -6.92
CA ALA A 387 -0.22 22.85 -7.48
C ALA A 387 -0.01 21.66 -8.41
N GLN A 388 0.99 21.80 -9.30
CA GLN A 388 1.50 20.72 -10.14
C GLN A 388 3.02 20.78 -10.20
N SER A 389 3.64 19.61 -10.24
CA SER A 389 5.09 19.43 -10.32
C SER A 389 5.39 18.26 -11.25
N ASP A 390 6.56 18.29 -11.93
CA ASP A 390 6.91 17.25 -12.88
C ASP A 390 8.40 16.92 -12.81
N LEU A 391 8.71 15.63 -12.66
CA LEU A 391 10.06 15.09 -12.76
C LEU A 391 10.38 14.57 -14.16
N GLY A 392 9.36 14.30 -14.99
CA GLY A 392 9.49 13.77 -16.34
C GLY A 392 10.13 12.39 -16.41
N GLU A 393 10.02 11.60 -15.36
CA GLU A 393 10.53 10.24 -15.23
C GLU A 393 9.40 9.29 -14.85
N HIS A 394 9.35 8.12 -15.49
CA HIS A 394 8.27 7.14 -15.22
C HIS A 394 8.34 6.61 -13.79
N THR A 395 7.14 6.41 -13.17
CA THR A 395 7.02 5.84 -11.82
C THR A 395 5.68 5.14 -11.61
N ASN A 396 5.69 4.10 -10.76
CA ASN A 396 4.51 3.46 -10.18
C ASN A 396 4.53 3.54 -8.64
N SER A 397 5.48 4.25 -8.07
CA SER A 397 5.65 4.41 -6.63
C SER A 397 4.73 5.49 -6.05
N SER A 398 4.58 5.50 -4.74
CA SER A 398 3.80 6.51 -4.01
C SER A 398 4.71 7.59 -3.43
N PRO A 399 4.23 8.84 -3.26
CA PRO A 399 5.00 9.88 -2.58
C PRO A 399 5.13 9.57 -1.08
N VAL A 400 6.30 9.88 -0.52
CA VAL A 400 6.65 9.59 0.88
C VAL A 400 7.08 10.87 1.59
N PRO A 401 6.44 11.22 2.71
CA PRO A 401 6.82 12.40 3.48
C PRO A 401 8.11 12.16 4.28
N ALA A 402 8.98 13.18 4.34
CA ALA A 402 10.21 13.18 5.13
C ALA A 402 10.46 14.59 5.68
N GLY A 403 9.95 14.87 6.87
CA GLY A 403 9.96 16.22 7.45
C GLY A 403 9.19 17.22 6.58
N LYS A 404 9.87 18.24 6.07
CA LYS A 404 9.32 19.26 5.15
C LYS A 404 9.55 18.92 3.68
N SER A 405 10.03 17.71 3.37
CA SER A 405 10.35 17.24 2.03
C SER A 405 9.56 15.99 1.67
N LEU A 406 9.61 15.61 0.40
CA LEU A 406 9.09 14.36 -0.12
C LEU A 406 10.24 13.51 -0.67
N ILE A 407 10.17 12.21 -0.45
CA ILE A 407 10.95 11.22 -1.18
C ILE A 407 10.07 10.65 -2.28
N LEU A 408 10.55 10.72 -3.51
CA LEU A 408 9.89 10.19 -4.70
C LEU A 408 10.83 9.18 -5.36
N ARG A 409 10.31 8.02 -5.71
CA ARG A 409 11.02 7.05 -6.52
C ARG A 409 10.49 7.09 -7.94
N THR A 410 11.39 7.17 -8.90
CA THR A 410 11.12 6.91 -10.31
C THR A 410 11.77 5.60 -10.75
N HIS A 411 11.58 5.18 -11.99
CA HIS A 411 12.31 4.04 -12.55
C HIS A 411 13.82 4.32 -12.69
N GLU A 412 14.21 5.60 -12.68
CA GLU A 412 15.61 6.03 -12.90
C GLU A 412 16.33 6.42 -11.60
N ALA A 413 15.59 6.93 -10.60
CA ALA A 413 16.22 7.55 -9.44
C ALA A 413 15.35 7.59 -8.19
N LEU A 414 16.02 7.85 -7.05
CA LEU A 414 15.40 8.43 -5.86
C LEU A 414 15.60 9.94 -5.88
N TRP A 415 14.56 10.67 -5.52
CA TRP A 415 14.54 12.10 -5.39
C TRP A 415 14.13 12.51 -3.99
N ARG A 416 14.80 13.51 -3.44
CA ARG A 416 14.31 14.28 -2.30
C ARG A 416 13.99 15.69 -2.77
N VAL A 417 12.74 16.11 -2.63
CA VAL A 417 12.26 17.42 -3.11
C VAL A 417 11.61 18.19 -1.96
N GLY A 418 11.72 19.52 -2.00
CA GLY A 418 11.18 20.43 -1.00
C GLY A 418 12.24 21.26 -0.31
N SER A 419 12.09 21.47 1.00
CA SER A 419 13.04 22.21 1.84
C SER A 419 13.56 21.31 2.98
N GLU A 420 14.66 21.71 3.57
CA GLU A 420 15.21 21.05 4.77
C GLU A 420 14.37 21.28 6.04
#